data_6d5028f4e376be5a95d0ffef96d7d8e1
#
_entry.id   6d5028f4e376be5a95d0ffef96d7d8e1
#
_cell.length_a   1.000
_cell.length_b   1.000
_cell.length_c   1.000
_cell.angle_alpha   90.00
_cell.angle_beta   90.00
_cell.angle_gamma   90.00
#
_symmetry.space_group_name_H-M   'P 1'
#
loop_
_entity.id
_entity.type
_entity.pdbx_description
1 polymer ?
#
loop_
_entity_poly.entity_id
_entity_poly.type
_entity_poly.pdbx_seq_one_letter_code
_entity_poly.pdbx_strand_id
1 'polypeptide(L)'
;PASRGTVGARCVARATAWISCASAEDVVALLGRVREHAGDTVTSFEMLPAHAIDMVQADHPDVRDPNPSSLPWRVLCEISMAREEHARETLETALADALEVGLARDAVLAENLTQAADFWTIRESIPLSKRAYGTSVNHDVSVPVSRIPAFLNTAAAAVAEVAPDAEIVAFGHVGDGNLHYSACEPKGVASPTLGGISDRITAAVHREAMAHGGSISAEHGVGRLKRDELAGLRSPAATAAMQAIKRALDPQNIMNPGRVVPDQG
;
A
#
# COMPACT_ATOMS: atom_id res chain seq x y z
N PRO A 1 -45.29 16.51 2.41
CA PRO A 1 -43.99 16.81 2.99
C PRO A 1 -43.29 15.46 3.28
N ALA A 2 -42.34 15.14 2.43
CA ALA A 2 -41.55 13.94 2.60
C ALA A 2 -40.48 14.21 3.68
N SER A 3 -40.54 13.49 4.78
CA SER A 3 -39.52 13.50 5.82
C SER A 3 -38.23 12.99 5.22
N ARG A 4 -37.24 13.87 5.07
CA ARG A 4 -35.85 13.47 4.83
C ARG A 4 -35.35 12.74 6.09
N GLY A 5 -35.36 11.42 6.05
CA GLY A 5 -34.65 10.62 7.04
C GLY A 5 -33.19 10.99 6.99
N THR A 6 -32.68 11.65 8.01
CA THR A 6 -31.28 11.77 8.29
C THR A 6 -30.75 10.34 8.49
N VAL A 7 -29.97 9.83 7.55
CA VAL A 7 -29.14 8.65 7.79
C VAL A 7 -28.15 9.09 8.84
N GLY A 8 -28.46 8.80 10.11
CA GLY A 8 -27.50 9.02 11.20
C GLY A 8 -26.23 8.23 10.88
N ALA A 9 -25.08 8.87 11.04
CA ALA A 9 -23.81 8.18 10.98
C ALA A 9 -23.88 7.00 11.95
N ARG A 10 -23.90 5.76 11.45
CA ARG A 10 -23.76 4.57 12.30
C ARG A 10 -22.42 4.72 12.99
N CYS A 11 -22.42 4.73 14.31
CA CYS A 11 -21.22 4.62 15.10
C CYS A 11 -20.64 3.23 14.76
N VAL A 12 -19.58 3.20 13.97
CA VAL A 12 -18.91 1.97 13.57
C VAL A 12 -17.84 1.73 14.60
N ALA A 13 -17.97 0.68 15.37
CA ALA A 13 -16.98 0.25 16.32
C ALA A 13 -15.80 -0.41 15.58
N ARG A 14 -14.58 -0.16 16.03
CA ARG A 14 -13.35 -0.64 15.41
C ARG A 14 -12.54 -1.46 16.38
N ALA A 15 -11.89 -2.49 15.87
CA ALA A 15 -10.80 -3.19 16.55
C ALA A 15 -9.56 -3.13 15.66
N THR A 16 -8.44 -2.73 16.24
CA THR A 16 -7.18 -2.49 15.53
C THR A 16 -6.08 -3.33 16.16
N ALA A 17 -5.30 -4.02 15.33
CA ALA A 17 -4.18 -4.84 15.76
C ALA A 17 -2.89 -4.50 15.03
N TRP A 18 -1.78 -4.69 15.74
CA TRP A 18 -0.41 -4.62 15.24
C TRP A 18 0.21 -5.99 15.33
N ILE A 19 0.63 -6.57 14.20
CA ILE A 19 0.96 -7.98 14.08
C ILE A 19 2.35 -8.14 13.47
N SER A 20 3.15 -9.08 13.98
CA SER A 20 4.48 -9.40 13.45
C SER A 20 4.46 -10.69 12.62
N CYS A 21 4.97 -10.61 11.39
CA CYS A 21 5.05 -11.72 10.43
C CYS A 21 6.48 -11.99 9.96
N ALA A 22 6.79 -13.26 9.64
CA ALA A 22 8.13 -13.67 9.24
C ALA A 22 8.40 -13.50 7.75
N SER A 23 7.36 -13.43 6.91
CA SER A 23 7.48 -13.29 5.46
C SER A 23 6.30 -12.53 4.85
N ALA A 24 6.46 -12.06 3.62
CA ALA A 24 5.36 -11.47 2.85
C ALA A 24 4.28 -12.51 2.50
N GLU A 25 4.68 -13.78 2.35
CA GLU A 25 3.78 -14.91 2.17
C GLU A 25 2.86 -15.08 3.40
N ASP A 26 3.43 -15.01 4.61
CA ASP A 26 2.67 -15.06 5.86
C ASP A 26 1.69 -13.89 5.96
N VAL A 27 2.10 -12.67 5.54
CA VAL A 27 1.22 -11.49 5.51
C VAL A 27 0.00 -11.72 4.61
N VAL A 28 0.21 -12.25 3.41
CA VAL A 28 -0.88 -12.53 2.48
C VAL A 28 -1.79 -13.64 2.99
N ALA A 29 -1.22 -14.70 3.55
CA ALA A 29 -1.97 -15.81 4.14
C ALA A 29 -2.77 -15.37 5.38
N LEU A 30 -2.19 -14.47 6.20
CA LEU A 30 -2.85 -13.87 7.36
C LEU A 30 -4.10 -13.07 6.95
N LEU A 31 -4.04 -12.30 5.86
CA LEU A 31 -5.24 -11.61 5.34
C LEU A 31 -6.36 -12.61 5.02
N GLY A 32 -6.03 -13.73 4.38
CA GLY A 32 -6.99 -14.80 4.10
C GLY A 32 -7.63 -15.32 5.39
N ARG A 33 -6.81 -15.61 6.40
CA ARG A 33 -7.26 -16.12 7.70
C ARG A 33 -8.14 -15.10 8.45
N VAL A 34 -7.75 -13.83 8.48
CA VAL A 34 -8.58 -12.77 9.09
C VAL A 34 -9.93 -12.65 8.37
N ARG A 35 -9.94 -12.75 7.04
CA ARG A 35 -11.19 -12.71 6.26
C ARG A 35 -12.10 -13.92 6.48
N GLU A 36 -11.57 -15.08 6.80
CA GLU A 36 -12.39 -16.26 7.18
C GLU A 36 -13.24 -15.99 8.43
N HIS A 37 -12.71 -15.22 9.39
CA HIS A 37 -13.41 -14.85 10.63
C HIS A 37 -14.24 -13.55 10.50
N ALA A 38 -13.68 -12.54 9.86
CA ALA A 38 -14.23 -11.18 9.83
C ALA A 38 -14.98 -10.84 8.53
N GLY A 39 -14.82 -11.63 7.46
CA GLY A 39 -15.47 -11.36 6.17
C GLY A 39 -15.17 -9.96 5.63
N ASP A 40 -16.21 -9.29 5.15
CA ASP A 40 -16.14 -7.93 4.58
C ASP A 40 -16.00 -6.81 5.63
N THR A 41 -15.87 -7.17 6.92
CA THR A 41 -15.67 -6.19 8.00
C THR A 41 -14.21 -5.76 8.14
N VAL A 42 -13.28 -6.38 7.42
CA VAL A 42 -11.88 -5.93 7.33
C VAL A 42 -11.85 -4.62 6.56
N THR A 43 -11.60 -3.52 7.26
CA THR A 43 -11.59 -2.16 6.69
C THR A 43 -10.18 -1.69 6.33
N SER A 44 -9.16 -2.24 6.98
CA SER A 44 -7.75 -1.94 6.64
C SER A 44 -6.87 -3.16 6.90
N PHE A 45 -5.92 -3.38 6.02
CA PHE A 45 -4.90 -4.41 6.17
C PHE A 45 -3.62 -3.94 5.47
N GLU A 46 -2.75 -3.31 6.27
CA GLU A 46 -1.53 -2.67 5.81
C GLU A 46 -0.32 -3.54 6.10
N MET A 47 0.53 -3.77 5.12
CA MET A 47 1.84 -4.37 5.33
C MET A 47 2.92 -3.29 5.43
N LEU A 48 3.86 -3.45 6.36
CA LEU A 48 4.89 -2.49 6.68
C LEU A 48 6.22 -3.23 6.88
N PRO A 49 7.30 -2.89 6.16
CA PRO A 49 8.59 -3.50 6.43
C PRO A 49 9.19 -2.92 7.72
N ALA A 50 9.84 -3.75 8.53
CA ALA A 50 10.37 -3.37 9.85
C ALA A 50 11.32 -2.14 9.77
N HIS A 51 12.20 -2.11 8.77
CA HIS A 51 13.13 -1.00 8.59
C HIS A 51 12.43 0.35 8.29
N ALA A 52 11.20 0.34 7.74
CA ALA A 52 10.45 1.58 7.59
C ALA A 52 9.96 2.11 8.95
N ILE A 53 9.72 1.24 9.91
CA ILE A 53 9.39 1.63 11.28
C ILE A 53 10.63 2.20 11.97
N ASP A 54 11.81 1.61 11.74
CA ASP A 54 13.08 2.17 12.23
C ASP A 54 13.32 3.58 11.66
N MET A 55 12.96 3.82 10.40
CA MET A 55 13.02 5.16 9.78
C MET A 55 12.08 6.14 10.52
N VAL A 56 10.85 5.72 10.81
CA VAL A 56 9.88 6.55 11.54
C VAL A 56 10.41 6.88 12.94
N GLN A 57 10.93 5.89 13.68
CA GLN A 57 11.46 6.09 15.02
C GLN A 57 12.71 6.99 15.06
N ALA A 58 13.52 6.94 14.01
CA ALA A 58 14.70 7.81 13.88
C ALA A 58 14.32 9.28 13.62
N ASP A 59 13.20 9.53 12.94
CA ASP A 59 12.66 10.86 12.63
C ASP A 59 11.74 11.38 13.75
N HIS A 60 11.02 10.47 14.39
CA HIS A 60 10.06 10.72 15.49
C HIS A 60 10.39 9.87 16.72
N PRO A 61 11.33 10.30 17.58
CA PRO A 61 11.80 9.49 18.73
C PRO A 61 10.73 9.15 19.77
N ASP A 62 9.62 9.89 19.79
CA ASP A 62 8.49 9.63 20.68
C ASP A 62 7.57 8.51 20.18
N VAL A 63 7.68 8.15 18.89
CA VAL A 63 6.91 7.05 18.29
C VAL A 63 7.61 5.72 18.58
N ARG A 64 6.86 4.76 19.09
CA ARG A 64 7.38 3.43 19.45
C ARG A 64 6.68 2.34 18.67
N ASP A 65 7.44 1.34 18.20
CA ASP A 65 6.85 0.10 17.67
C ASP A 65 6.06 -0.57 18.83
N PRO A 66 4.74 -0.79 18.68
CA PRO A 66 3.92 -1.43 19.71
C PRO A 66 4.35 -2.86 20.02
N ASN A 67 5.04 -3.50 19.09
CA ASN A 67 5.52 -4.86 19.20
C ASN A 67 6.92 -5.00 18.58
N PRO A 68 7.98 -4.51 19.27
CA PRO A 68 9.35 -4.60 18.76
C PRO A 68 9.76 -6.06 18.54
N SER A 69 10.22 -6.38 17.35
CA SER A 69 10.57 -7.72 16.95
C SER A 69 11.64 -7.67 15.86
N SER A 70 12.49 -8.70 15.78
CA SER A 70 13.47 -8.87 14.70
C SER A 70 12.86 -9.35 13.37
N LEU A 71 11.56 -9.58 13.33
CA LEU A 71 10.85 -10.05 12.14
C LEU A 71 10.74 -8.92 11.09
N PRO A 72 10.80 -9.26 9.80
CA PRO A 72 10.90 -8.27 8.72
C PRO A 72 9.60 -7.51 8.45
N TRP A 73 8.44 -8.04 8.87
CA TRP A 73 7.15 -7.47 8.52
C TRP A 73 6.28 -7.16 9.73
N ARG A 74 5.57 -6.03 9.64
CA ARG A 74 4.44 -5.68 10.50
C ARG A 74 3.17 -5.60 9.65
N VAL A 75 2.06 -5.91 10.29
CA VAL A 75 0.73 -5.72 9.71
C VAL A 75 -0.09 -4.87 10.66
N LEU A 76 -0.67 -3.79 10.14
CA LEU A 76 -1.72 -3.02 10.81
C LEU A 76 -3.05 -3.50 10.24
N CYS A 77 -3.85 -4.17 11.07
CA CYS A 77 -5.16 -4.69 10.70
C CYS A 77 -6.25 -3.96 11.46
N GLU A 78 -7.29 -3.51 10.76
CA GLU A 78 -8.47 -2.92 11.36
C GLU A 78 -9.74 -3.59 10.82
N ILE A 79 -10.64 -3.95 11.72
CA ILE A 79 -11.98 -4.40 11.37
C ILE A 79 -13.03 -3.45 11.96
N SER A 80 -14.16 -3.32 11.26
CA SER A 80 -15.22 -2.40 11.64
C SER A 80 -16.57 -3.12 11.71
N MET A 81 -17.22 -3.07 12.87
CA MET A 81 -18.51 -3.73 13.12
C MET A 81 -19.50 -2.79 13.79
N ALA A 82 -20.75 -3.22 13.93
CA ALA A 82 -21.80 -2.43 14.59
C ALA A 82 -21.59 -2.33 16.11
N ARG A 83 -20.87 -3.27 16.73
CA ARG A 83 -20.60 -3.33 18.18
C ARG A 83 -19.13 -3.58 18.44
N GLU A 84 -18.57 -2.84 19.38
CA GLU A 84 -17.15 -2.90 19.75
C GLU A 84 -16.73 -4.29 20.29
N GLU A 85 -17.54 -4.85 21.17
CA GLU A 85 -17.30 -6.18 21.73
C GLU A 85 -17.15 -7.24 20.63
N HIS A 86 -18.05 -7.23 19.65
CA HIS A 86 -17.99 -8.20 18.53
C HIS A 86 -16.78 -7.95 17.61
N ALA A 87 -16.42 -6.70 17.36
CA ALA A 87 -15.22 -6.40 16.58
C ALA A 87 -13.96 -6.93 17.29
N ARG A 88 -13.84 -6.67 18.60
CA ARG A 88 -12.72 -7.13 19.40
C ARG A 88 -12.64 -8.66 19.46
N GLU A 89 -13.72 -9.34 19.82
CA GLU A 89 -13.79 -10.80 19.90
C GLU A 89 -13.47 -11.48 18.56
N THR A 90 -13.99 -10.92 17.45
CA THR A 90 -13.72 -11.45 16.11
C THR A 90 -12.24 -11.34 15.77
N LEU A 91 -11.63 -10.19 16.02
CA LEU A 91 -10.21 -9.98 15.71
C LEU A 91 -9.32 -10.81 16.64
N GLU A 92 -9.63 -10.91 17.94
CA GLU A 92 -8.92 -11.77 18.89
C GLU A 92 -8.95 -13.24 18.45
N THR A 93 -10.11 -13.74 18.03
CA THR A 93 -10.27 -15.12 17.54
C THR A 93 -9.43 -15.35 16.27
N ALA A 94 -9.51 -14.43 15.31
CA ALA A 94 -8.73 -14.54 14.08
C ALA A 94 -7.21 -14.51 14.32
N LEU A 95 -6.76 -13.68 15.26
CA LEU A 95 -5.35 -13.60 15.63
C LEU A 95 -4.87 -14.81 16.41
N ALA A 96 -5.70 -15.35 17.33
CA ALA A 96 -5.36 -16.58 18.06
C ALA A 96 -5.16 -17.76 17.10
N ASP A 97 -6.05 -17.93 16.12
CA ASP A 97 -5.94 -18.93 15.07
C ASP A 97 -4.68 -18.71 14.20
N ALA A 98 -4.41 -17.46 13.80
CA ALA A 98 -3.22 -17.13 13.01
C ALA A 98 -1.89 -17.40 13.77
N LEU A 99 -1.87 -17.17 15.07
CA LEU A 99 -0.73 -17.49 15.95
C LEU A 99 -0.54 -19.00 16.08
N GLU A 100 -1.62 -19.76 16.26
CA GLU A 100 -1.59 -21.21 16.38
C GLU A 100 -1.01 -21.87 15.12
N VAL A 101 -1.42 -21.42 13.93
CA VAL A 101 -0.90 -21.95 12.66
C VAL A 101 0.42 -21.32 12.22
N GLY A 102 0.95 -20.36 12.97
CA GLY A 102 2.25 -19.74 12.76
C GLY A 102 2.31 -18.71 11.63
N LEU A 103 1.20 -18.17 11.15
CA LEU A 103 1.15 -17.04 10.20
C LEU A 103 1.51 -15.72 10.87
N ALA A 104 1.05 -15.50 12.08
CA ALA A 104 1.50 -14.46 12.97
C ALA A 104 2.50 -15.03 13.99
N ARG A 105 3.50 -14.26 14.39
CA ARG A 105 4.45 -14.64 15.45
C ARG A 105 4.14 -13.97 16.76
N ASP A 106 3.57 -12.77 16.69
CA ASP A 106 3.10 -12.01 17.84
C ASP A 106 2.08 -10.97 17.36
N ALA A 107 1.19 -10.52 18.25
CA ALA A 107 0.16 -9.55 17.94
C ALA A 107 -0.22 -8.73 19.18
N VAL A 108 -0.44 -7.44 18.98
CA VAL A 108 -0.94 -6.50 20.00
C VAL A 108 -2.26 -5.93 19.50
N LEU A 109 -3.34 -6.11 20.27
CA LEU A 109 -4.60 -5.43 20.06
C LEU A 109 -4.59 -4.08 20.77
N ALA A 110 -5.04 -3.04 20.06
CA ALA A 110 -5.26 -1.74 20.70
C ALA A 110 -6.35 -1.86 21.78
N GLU A 111 -6.03 -1.38 22.98
CA GLU A 111 -6.96 -1.40 24.14
C GLU A 111 -7.97 -0.25 24.08
N ASN A 112 -7.63 0.81 23.32
CA ASN A 112 -8.44 2.02 23.20
C ASN A 112 -8.11 2.76 21.90
N LEU A 113 -8.91 3.80 21.59
CA LEU A 113 -8.76 4.59 20.37
C LEU A 113 -7.43 5.35 20.28
N THR A 114 -6.82 5.71 21.42
CA THR A 114 -5.51 6.39 21.44
C THR A 114 -4.42 5.43 20.95
N GLN A 115 -4.37 4.21 21.48
CA GLN A 115 -3.42 3.21 20.99
C GLN A 115 -3.65 2.88 19.51
N ALA A 116 -4.91 2.75 19.07
CA ALA A 116 -5.21 2.53 17.66
C ALA A 116 -4.67 3.69 16.79
N ALA A 117 -4.85 4.94 17.24
CA ALA A 117 -4.30 6.12 16.57
C ALA A 117 -2.76 6.13 16.56
N ASP A 118 -2.11 5.66 17.62
CA ASP A 118 -0.65 5.53 17.66
C ASP A 118 -0.15 4.54 16.61
N PHE A 119 -0.83 3.41 16.42
CA PHE A 119 -0.50 2.43 15.36
C PHE A 119 -0.61 3.07 13.97
N TRP A 120 -1.68 3.79 13.71
CA TRP A 120 -1.87 4.53 12.47
C TRP A 120 -0.83 5.63 12.27
N THR A 121 -0.43 6.32 13.34
CA THR A 121 0.63 7.35 13.28
C THR A 121 1.93 6.79 12.73
N ILE A 122 2.32 5.56 13.11
CA ILE A 122 3.50 4.90 12.54
C ILE A 122 3.33 4.75 11.03
N ARG A 123 2.22 4.16 10.58
CA ARG A 123 1.96 3.91 9.16
C ARG A 123 1.94 5.20 8.35
N GLU A 124 1.27 6.22 8.84
CA GLU A 124 1.10 7.50 8.16
C GLU A 124 2.39 8.33 8.13
N SER A 125 3.32 8.09 9.05
CA SER A 125 4.61 8.78 9.09
C SER A 125 5.62 8.23 8.09
N ILE A 126 5.49 6.99 7.60
CA ILE A 126 6.45 6.36 6.66
C ILE A 126 6.75 7.24 5.44
N PRO A 127 5.75 7.82 4.72
CA PRO A 127 6.01 8.63 3.55
C PRO A 127 6.87 9.88 3.82
N LEU A 128 6.74 10.47 5.01
CA LEU A 128 7.50 11.66 5.41
C LEU A 128 8.89 11.27 5.90
N SER A 129 8.99 10.28 6.75
CA SER A 129 10.27 9.82 7.32
C SER A 129 11.24 9.31 6.27
N LYS A 130 10.76 8.69 5.19
CA LYS A 130 11.59 8.35 4.04
C LYS A 130 12.33 9.55 3.44
N ARG A 131 11.70 10.72 3.42
CA ARG A 131 12.30 11.95 2.85
C ARG A 131 13.50 12.43 3.65
N ALA A 132 13.56 12.14 4.95
CA ALA A 132 14.71 12.46 5.79
C ALA A 132 15.96 11.64 5.44
N TYR A 133 15.79 10.52 4.74
CA TYR A 133 16.90 9.66 4.29
C TYR A 133 17.53 10.14 2.98
N GLY A 134 16.82 10.88 2.15
CA GLY A 134 17.34 11.40 0.88
C GLY A 134 16.35 11.30 -0.28
N THR A 135 16.88 11.26 -1.50
CA THR A 135 16.08 11.10 -2.71
C THR A 135 15.43 9.72 -2.74
N SER A 136 14.16 9.68 -3.13
CA SER A 136 13.44 8.43 -3.36
C SER A 136 12.69 8.47 -4.70
N VAL A 137 12.67 7.33 -5.40
CA VAL A 137 11.85 7.10 -6.58
C VAL A 137 10.63 6.29 -6.15
N ASN A 138 9.47 6.93 -6.20
CA ASN A 138 8.24 6.40 -5.59
C ASN A 138 7.27 5.90 -6.65
N HIS A 139 6.72 4.73 -6.43
CA HIS A 139 5.73 4.10 -7.28
C HIS A 139 4.49 3.77 -6.47
N ASP A 140 3.34 3.90 -7.13
CA ASP A 140 2.03 3.49 -6.66
C ASP A 140 1.55 2.44 -7.65
N VAL A 141 1.75 1.17 -7.31
CA VAL A 141 1.47 0.03 -8.18
C VAL A 141 0.48 -0.91 -7.51
N SER A 142 -0.23 -1.70 -8.29
CA SER A 142 -1.02 -2.80 -7.75
C SER A 142 -0.67 -4.11 -8.43
N VAL A 143 -0.79 -5.19 -7.68
CA VAL A 143 -0.70 -6.56 -8.19
C VAL A 143 -1.80 -7.41 -7.54
N PRO A 144 -2.25 -8.51 -8.16
CA PRO A 144 -3.15 -9.45 -7.48
C PRO A 144 -2.57 -9.83 -6.12
N VAL A 145 -3.39 -9.84 -5.07
CA VAL A 145 -2.94 -10.05 -3.67
C VAL A 145 -2.02 -11.28 -3.53
N SER A 146 -2.37 -12.39 -4.17
CA SER A 146 -1.56 -13.62 -4.17
C SER A 146 -0.20 -13.48 -4.86
N ARG A 147 0.03 -12.40 -5.61
CA ARG A 147 1.28 -12.11 -6.32
C ARG A 147 2.20 -11.14 -5.57
N ILE A 148 1.73 -10.53 -4.49
CA ILE A 148 2.51 -9.57 -3.71
C ILE A 148 3.90 -10.11 -3.32
N PRO A 149 4.05 -11.31 -2.72
CA PRO A 149 5.37 -11.79 -2.31
C PRO A 149 6.32 -11.97 -3.50
N ALA A 150 5.84 -12.58 -4.57
CA ALA A 150 6.64 -12.79 -5.78
C ALA A 150 7.04 -11.45 -6.44
N PHE A 151 6.12 -10.50 -6.51
CA PHE A 151 6.39 -9.15 -7.03
C PHE A 151 7.46 -8.43 -6.19
N LEU A 152 7.35 -8.46 -4.86
CA LEU A 152 8.35 -7.81 -3.98
C LEU A 152 9.76 -8.35 -4.25
N ASN A 153 9.90 -9.67 -4.41
CA ASN A 153 11.17 -10.30 -4.69
C ASN A 153 11.73 -9.95 -6.08
N THR A 154 10.90 -10.05 -7.13
CA THR A 154 11.35 -9.78 -8.51
C THR A 154 11.60 -8.29 -8.74
N ALA A 155 10.77 -7.41 -8.18
CA ALA A 155 10.97 -5.96 -8.27
C ALA A 155 12.24 -5.52 -7.52
N ALA A 156 12.53 -6.08 -6.35
CA ALA A 156 13.76 -5.78 -5.62
C ALA A 156 14.99 -6.21 -6.42
N ALA A 157 14.97 -7.40 -7.03
CA ALA A 157 16.06 -7.88 -7.90
C ALA A 157 16.24 -6.97 -9.13
N ALA A 158 15.15 -6.59 -9.80
CA ALA A 158 15.18 -5.73 -10.97
C ALA A 158 15.68 -4.31 -10.65
N VAL A 159 15.33 -3.77 -9.47
CA VAL A 159 15.89 -2.49 -9.01
C VAL A 159 17.36 -2.62 -8.66
N ALA A 160 17.80 -3.71 -8.04
CA ALA A 160 19.21 -3.93 -7.71
C ALA A 160 20.12 -3.98 -8.95
N GLU A 161 19.63 -4.42 -10.11
CA GLU A 161 20.37 -4.36 -11.38
C GLU A 161 20.64 -2.91 -11.85
N VAL A 162 19.77 -1.98 -11.48
CA VAL A 162 19.83 -0.57 -11.90
C VAL A 162 20.48 0.31 -10.84
N ALA A 163 20.20 0.04 -9.58
CA ALA A 163 20.59 0.80 -8.40
C ALA A 163 20.92 -0.18 -7.24
N PRO A 164 22.09 -0.81 -7.25
CA PRO A 164 22.45 -1.87 -6.30
C PRO A 164 22.46 -1.41 -4.84
N ASP A 165 22.69 -0.13 -4.60
CA ASP A 165 22.74 0.45 -3.24
C ASP A 165 21.40 1.00 -2.76
N ALA A 166 20.35 0.94 -3.58
CA ALA A 166 19.04 1.46 -3.20
C ALA A 166 18.38 0.63 -2.10
N GLU A 167 17.86 1.28 -1.08
CA GLU A 167 17.05 0.66 -0.05
C GLU A 167 15.58 0.63 -0.50
N ILE A 168 14.98 -0.57 -0.48
CA ILE A 168 13.59 -0.73 -0.91
C ILE A 168 12.64 -0.58 0.29
N VAL A 169 11.76 0.42 0.22
CA VAL A 169 10.66 0.60 1.17
C VAL A 169 9.35 0.33 0.44
N ALA A 170 8.80 -0.87 0.65
CA ALA A 170 7.52 -1.28 0.07
C ALA A 170 6.51 -1.52 1.19
N PHE A 171 5.43 -0.76 1.20
CA PHE A 171 4.35 -0.86 2.16
C PHE A 171 3.02 -0.56 1.47
N GLY A 172 1.89 -0.92 2.08
CA GLY A 172 0.59 -0.54 1.50
C GLY A 172 -0.56 -1.49 1.82
N HIS A 173 -1.63 -1.30 1.06
CA HIS A 173 -2.95 -1.91 1.25
C HIS A 173 -2.99 -3.32 0.64
N VAL A 174 -2.70 -4.34 1.45
CA VAL A 174 -2.70 -5.74 0.97
C VAL A 174 -4.07 -6.16 0.47
N GLY A 175 -5.14 -5.59 1.06
CA GLY A 175 -6.53 -5.98 0.79
C GLY A 175 -6.96 -5.85 -0.68
N ASP A 176 -6.40 -4.90 -1.40
CA ASP A 176 -6.64 -4.63 -2.84
C ASP A 176 -5.38 -4.76 -3.70
N GLY A 177 -4.25 -5.15 -3.09
CA GLY A 177 -2.98 -5.34 -3.78
C GLY A 177 -2.22 -4.06 -4.10
N ASN A 178 -2.62 -2.92 -3.55
CA ASN A 178 -1.95 -1.65 -3.73
C ASN A 178 -0.68 -1.56 -2.87
N LEU A 179 0.44 -1.25 -3.53
CA LEU A 179 1.75 -1.11 -2.89
C LEU A 179 2.40 0.22 -3.24
N HIS A 180 2.77 0.96 -2.20
CA HIS A 180 3.67 2.09 -2.28
C HIS A 180 5.11 1.56 -2.30
N TYR A 181 5.65 1.38 -3.48
CA TYR A 181 6.99 0.82 -3.69
C TYR A 181 8.00 1.93 -3.93
N SER A 182 9.00 2.05 -3.08
CA SER A 182 10.00 3.12 -3.16
C SER A 182 11.42 2.53 -3.19
N ALA A 183 12.24 3.04 -4.12
CA ALA A 183 13.68 2.89 -4.08
C ALA A 183 14.26 4.18 -3.46
N CYS A 184 14.90 4.05 -2.31
CA CYS A 184 15.39 5.16 -1.51
C CYS A 184 16.92 5.21 -1.54
N GLU A 185 17.53 6.42 -1.53
CA GLU A 185 18.95 6.57 -1.22
C GLU A 185 19.23 6.04 0.19
N PRO A 186 20.32 5.35 0.43
CA PRO A 186 20.76 5.00 1.77
C PRO A 186 20.99 6.27 2.62
N LYS A 187 20.75 6.18 3.91
CA LYS A 187 20.95 7.30 4.82
C LYS A 187 22.40 7.83 4.78
N GLY A 188 22.54 9.14 4.61
CA GLY A 188 23.83 9.82 4.67
C GLY A 188 24.64 9.77 3.38
N VAL A 189 24.07 9.39 2.25
CA VAL A 189 24.73 9.45 0.94
C VAL A 189 25.05 10.89 0.59
N ALA A 190 26.34 11.18 0.40
CA ALA A 190 26.82 12.54 0.09
C ALA A 190 26.48 13.01 -1.32
N SER A 191 26.29 12.09 -2.26
CA SER A 191 26.00 12.39 -3.67
C SER A 191 24.82 11.54 -4.14
N PRO A 192 23.59 12.05 -4.04
CA PRO A 192 22.40 11.32 -4.50
C PRO A 192 22.48 10.97 -5.98
N THR A 193 22.24 9.72 -6.34
CA THR A 193 22.34 9.21 -7.72
C THR A 193 21.00 8.77 -8.30
N LEU A 194 20.05 8.41 -7.43
CA LEU A 194 18.75 7.86 -7.88
C LEU A 194 17.94 8.81 -8.75
N GLY A 195 18.07 10.12 -8.54
CA GLY A 195 17.38 11.12 -9.37
C GLY A 195 17.78 11.06 -10.84
N GLY A 196 19.05 10.78 -11.14
CA GLY A 196 19.57 10.67 -12.51
C GLY A 196 19.18 9.38 -13.24
N ILE A 197 18.71 8.36 -12.50
CA ILE A 197 18.33 7.05 -13.04
C ILE A 197 16.88 6.68 -12.73
N SER A 198 16.09 7.66 -12.28
CA SER A 198 14.69 7.47 -11.85
C SER A 198 13.82 6.78 -12.91
N ASP A 199 13.99 7.14 -14.19
CA ASP A 199 13.23 6.53 -15.29
C ASP A 199 13.56 5.04 -15.47
N ARG A 200 14.82 4.67 -15.25
CA ARG A 200 15.26 3.26 -15.32
C ARG A 200 14.70 2.44 -14.17
N ILE A 201 14.69 3.01 -12.96
CA ILE A 201 14.09 2.38 -11.78
C ILE A 201 12.58 2.23 -12.00
N THR A 202 11.92 3.29 -12.46
CA THR A 202 10.48 3.26 -12.77
C THR A 202 10.13 2.20 -13.81
N ALA A 203 10.91 2.13 -14.89
CA ALA A 203 10.72 1.11 -15.92
C ALA A 203 10.90 -0.32 -15.38
N ALA A 204 11.85 -0.53 -14.46
CA ALA A 204 12.06 -1.82 -13.82
C ALA A 204 10.86 -2.23 -12.95
N VAL A 205 10.40 -1.34 -12.06
CA VAL A 205 9.28 -1.60 -11.15
C VAL A 205 7.96 -1.81 -11.93
N HIS A 206 7.69 -0.95 -12.92
CA HIS A 206 6.46 -1.06 -13.73
C HIS A 206 6.45 -2.33 -14.57
N ARG A 207 7.58 -2.72 -15.15
CA ARG A 207 7.70 -3.99 -15.88
C ARG A 207 7.34 -5.18 -14.99
N GLU A 208 7.87 -5.23 -13.78
CA GLU A 208 7.59 -6.31 -12.83
C GLU A 208 6.10 -6.28 -12.39
N ALA A 209 5.52 -5.11 -12.09
CA ALA A 209 4.11 -5.00 -11.77
C ALA A 209 3.22 -5.57 -12.90
N MET A 210 3.52 -5.22 -14.14
CA MET A 210 2.80 -5.72 -15.31
C MET A 210 3.03 -7.23 -15.53
N ALA A 211 4.24 -7.74 -15.31
CA ALA A 211 4.54 -9.18 -15.42
C ALA A 211 3.76 -10.02 -14.40
N HIS A 212 3.44 -9.43 -13.24
CA HIS A 212 2.59 -10.06 -12.23
C HIS A 212 1.08 -9.82 -12.44
N GLY A 213 0.67 -9.23 -13.58
CA GLY A 213 -0.73 -8.98 -13.92
C GLY A 213 -1.33 -7.77 -13.19
N GLY A 214 -0.49 -6.85 -12.79
CA GLY A 214 -0.84 -5.66 -12.02
C GLY A 214 -1.07 -4.40 -12.85
N SER A 215 -0.93 -3.25 -12.21
CA SER A 215 -1.09 -1.91 -12.80
C SER A 215 0.06 -0.99 -12.37
N ILE A 216 0.45 -0.09 -13.26
CA ILE A 216 1.44 0.96 -13.01
C ILE A 216 0.89 2.13 -12.17
N SER A 217 -0.39 2.14 -11.89
CA SER A 217 -1.02 3.13 -11.02
C SER A 217 -2.21 2.49 -10.31
N ALA A 218 -2.15 2.43 -8.98
CA ALA A 218 -3.20 1.88 -8.14
C ALA A 218 -4.24 2.97 -7.77
N GLU A 219 -3.85 3.96 -6.98
CA GLU A 219 -4.77 4.99 -6.47
C GLU A 219 -4.41 6.43 -6.87
N HIS A 220 -3.12 6.73 -7.19
CA HIS A 220 -2.69 8.09 -7.52
C HIS A 220 -3.15 8.57 -8.89
N GLY A 221 -3.62 7.66 -9.74
CA GLY A 221 -4.05 7.95 -11.10
C GLY A 221 -2.89 8.13 -12.09
N VAL A 222 -3.24 8.22 -13.35
CA VAL A 222 -2.30 8.26 -14.48
C VAL A 222 -1.77 9.67 -14.74
N GLY A 223 -2.66 10.66 -14.66
CA GLY A 223 -2.32 12.05 -14.92
C GLY A 223 -1.72 12.28 -16.31
N ARG A 224 -0.67 13.09 -16.38
CA ARG A 224 0.14 13.36 -17.59
C ARG A 224 1.37 12.45 -17.66
N LEU A 225 1.97 12.16 -16.52
CA LEU A 225 3.28 11.49 -16.46
C LEU A 225 3.22 10.04 -16.93
N LYS A 226 2.16 9.31 -16.58
CA LYS A 226 1.98 7.90 -16.95
C LYS A 226 1.12 7.70 -18.21
N ARG A 227 0.66 8.77 -18.86
CA ARG A 227 -0.28 8.73 -19.98
C ARG A 227 0.25 7.92 -21.17
N ASP A 228 1.46 8.23 -21.60
CA ASP A 228 2.04 7.62 -22.79
C ASP A 228 2.45 6.16 -22.51
N GLU A 229 2.94 5.87 -21.30
CA GLU A 229 3.20 4.51 -20.86
C GLU A 229 1.91 3.69 -20.80
N LEU A 230 0.82 4.23 -20.22
CA LEU A 230 -0.47 3.57 -20.20
C LEU A 230 -1.00 3.26 -21.60
N ALA A 231 -0.82 4.20 -22.53
CA ALA A 231 -1.24 4.00 -23.92
C ALA A 231 -0.50 2.84 -24.58
N GLY A 232 0.79 2.64 -24.26
CA GLY A 232 1.57 1.50 -24.72
C GLY A 232 1.17 0.16 -24.10
N LEU A 233 0.62 0.18 -22.89
CA LEU A 233 0.18 -1.02 -22.16
C LEU A 233 -1.25 -1.46 -22.49
N ARG A 234 -2.07 -0.57 -23.04
CA ARG A 234 -3.48 -0.83 -23.38
C ARG A 234 -3.64 -1.33 -24.80
N SER A 235 -4.68 -2.16 -25.03
CA SER A 235 -5.05 -2.53 -26.39
C SER A 235 -5.50 -1.30 -27.19
N PRO A 236 -5.29 -1.27 -28.52
CA PRO A 236 -5.79 -0.17 -29.37
C PRO A 236 -7.30 0.06 -29.21
N ALA A 237 -8.08 -1.00 -29.05
CA ALA A 237 -9.53 -0.92 -28.84
C ALA A 237 -9.89 -0.22 -27.51
N ALA A 238 -9.17 -0.53 -26.41
CA ALA A 238 -9.38 0.13 -25.13
C ALA A 238 -9.02 1.63 -25.22
N THR A 239 -7.91 1.98 -25.84
CA THR A 239 -7.50 3.37 -26.05
C THR A 239 -8.52 4.13 -26.90
N ALA A 240 -9.03 3.53 -27.99
CA ALA A 240 -10.06 4.13 -28.83
C ALA A 240 -11.37 4.35 -28.05
N ALA A 241 -11.78 3.41 -27.20
CA ALA A 241 -12.96 3.56 -26.36
C ALA A 241 -12.79 4.71 -25.35
N MET A 242 -11.66 4.80 -24.67
CA MET A 242 -11.35 5.90 -23.74
C MET A 242 -11.39 7.25 -24.46
N GLN A 243 -10.83 7.35 -25.65
CA GLN A 243 -10.86 8.55 -26.48
C GLN A 243 -12.28 8.92 -26.92
N ALA A 244 -13.11 7.93 -27.29
CA ALA A 244 -14.50 8.16 -27.66
C ALA A 244 -15.32 8.70 -26.48
N ILE A 245 -15.15 8.14 -25.28
CA ILE A 245 -15.78 8.63 -24.05
C ILE A 245 -15.33 10.07 -23.75
N LYS A 246 -14.03 10.34 -23.82
CA LYS A 246 -13.49 11.68 -23.59
C LYS A 246 -14.13 12.70 -24.54
N ARG A 247 -14.19 12.41 -25.85
CA ARG A 247 -14.83 13.31 -26.85
C ARG A 247 -16.32 13.51 -26.63
N ALA A 248 -17.00 12.45 -26.23
CA ALA A 248 -18.47 12.54 -26.00
C ALA A 248 -18.81 13.44 -24.80
N LEU A 249 -17.99 13.37 -23.73
CA LEU A 249 -18.21 14.14 -22.49
C LEU A 249 -17.56 15.53 -22.53
N ASP A 250 -16.49 15.71 -23.27
CA ASP A 250 -15.71 16.94 -23.33
C ASP A 250 -15.28 17.24 -24.78
N PRO A 251 -16.26 17.60 -25.66
CA PRO A 251 -15.98 17.84 -27.08
C PRO A 251 -15.06 19.03 -27.34
N GLN A 252 -14.95 19.97 -26.39
CA GLN A 252 -14.08 21.13 -26.48
C GLN A 252 -12.70 20.91 -25.85
N ASN A 253 -12.45 19.73 -25.26
CA ASN A 253 -11.21 19.34 -24.57
C ASN A 253 -10.75 20.36 -23.52
N ILE A 254 -11.69 20.94 -22.75
CA ILE A 254 -11.43 21.90 -21.68
C ILE A 254 -11.25 21.22 -20.31
N MET A 255 -11.70 19.99 -20.13
CA MET A 255 -11.61 19.23 -18.90
C MET A 255 -10.31 18.42 -18.86
N ASN A 256 -9.32 18.89 -18.11
CA ASN A 256 -8.03 18.21 -17.95
C ASN A 256 -7.37 17.79 -19.26
N PRO A 257 -7.09 18.72 -20.19
CA PRO A 257 -6.51 18.39 -21.50
C PRO A 257 -5.15 17.70 -21.36
N GLY A 258 -4.91 16.69 -22.20
CA GLY A 258 -3.66 15.95 -22.24
C GLY A 258 -3.42 15.05 -21.01
N ARG A 259 -4.45 14.72 -20.24
CA ARG A 259 -4.36 13.79 -19.09
C ARG A 259 -5.05 12.48 -19.37
N VAL A 260 -4.50 11.38 -18.84
CA VAL A 260 -5.02 10.00 -18.90
C VAL A 260 -5.07 9.43 -20.32
N VAL A 261 -5.68 10.13 -21.25
CA VAL A 261 -5.83 9.70 -22.65
C VAL A 261 -4.95 10.58 -23.53
N PRO A 262 -4.13 9.98 -24.43
CA PRO A 262 -3.35 10.77 -25.40
C PRO A 262 -4.28 11.62 -26.28
N ASP A 263 -3.85 12.86 -26.52
CA ASP A 263 -4.53 13.70 -27.51
C ASP A 263 -4.42 13.03 -28.88
N GLN A 264 -5.50 13.11 -29.67
CA GLN A 264 -5.41 12.72 -31.08
C GLN A 264 -4.71 13.87 -31.80
N GLY A 265 -3.57 13.56 -32.41
CA GLY A 265 -2.90 14.47 -33.33
C GLY A 265 -3.80 14.81 -34.54
#